data_b53ad4683b8d236308e637e205a32917
#
_entry.id   b53ad4683b8d236308e637e205a32917
#
_cell.length_a   1.000
_cell.length_b   1.000
_cell.length_c   1.000
_cell.angle_alpha   90.00
_cell.angle_beta   90.00
_cell.angle_gamma   90.00
#
_symmetry.space_group_name_H-M   'P 1'
#
loop_
_entity.id
_entity.type
_entity.pdbx_description
1 polymer ?
#
loop_
_entity_poly.entity_id
_entity_poly.type
_entity_poly.pdbx_seq_one_letter_code
_entity_poly.pdbx_strand_id
1 'polypeptide(L)'
;MKTMAHIARLAVAFAFLASTPVLARNDGFDLIGSGTGLDRSVNAEGVITSELKGQATLLGNFTGVVINSFKNDHSGDFQGSGFLRALNGDVLRFTHKGKLKIDTPPMDLKGSFEVTGGTGAFEGASGKVKFDGRNFGHGIVEYTLEGKVFFEDDDHR
;
A
#
# COMPACT_ATOMS: atom_id res chain seq x y z
N MET A 1 45.23 42.07 55.48
CA MET A 1 45.16 41.43 54.18
C MET A 1 43.84 40.60 54.11
N LYS A 2 42.87 41.08 53.46
CA LYS A 2 41.59 40.35 53.27
C LYS A 2 41.34 40.21 51.77
N THR A 3 41.45 39.01 51.23
CA THR A 3 41.23 38.65 49.83
C THR A 3 39.78 38.45 49.66
N MET A 4 39.09 39.29 48.83
CA MET A 4 37.72 39.10 48.43
C MET A 4 37.71 38.20 47.21
N ALA A 5 37.07 37.02 47.35
CA ALA A 5 36.79 36.14 46.24
C ALA A 5 35.50 36.58 45.52
N HIS A 6 35.60 36.94 44.26
CA HIS A 6 34.45 37.21 43.39
C HIS A 6 33.89 35.91 42.83
N ILE A 7 32.69 35.54 43.26
CA ILE A 7 31.95 34.43 42.69
C ILE A 7 31.21 34.94 41.43
N ALA A 8 31.70 34.55 40.27
CA ALA A 8 30.99 34.79 39.02
C ALA A 8 29.81 33.83 38.92
N ARG A 9 28.59 34.36 38.91
CA ARG A 9 27.36 33.60 38.60
C ARG A 9 27.23 33.45 37.10
N LEU A 10 27.41 32.21 36.62
CA LEU A 10 27.15 31.83 35.26
C LEU A 10 25.63 31.65 35.09
N ALA A 11 24.96 32.55 34.39
CA ALA A 11 23.55 32.42 34.01
C ALA A 11 23.49 31.54 32.76
N VAL A 12 23.00 30.32 32.91
CA VAL A 12 22.71 29.44 31.77
C VAL A 12 21.34 29.82 31.24
N ALA A 13 21.31 30.51 30.07
CA ALA A 13 20.11 30.78 29.36
C ALA A 13 19.64 29.51 28.62
N PHE A 14 18.59 28.90 29.10
CA PHE A 14 17.85 27.87 28.34
C PHE A 14 17.10 28.52 27.16
N ALA A 15 17.65 28.40 25.98
CA ALA A 15 16.91 28.71 24.78
C ALA A 15 15.84 27.63 24.54
N PHE A 16 14.57 27.94 24.80
CA PHE A 16 13.45 27.16 24.33
C PHE A 16 13.41 27.27 22.81
N LEU A 17 13.90 26.25 22.11
CA LEU A 17 13.61 26.05 20.71
C LEU A 17 12.11 25.73 20.63
N ALA A 18 11.30 26.72 20.30
CA ALA A 18 9.92 26.51 19.90
C ALA A 18 9.96 25.66 18.62
N SER A 19 9.66 24.38 18.76
CA SER A 19 9.36 23.50 17.64
C SER A 19 8.10 24.06 16.99
N THR A 20 8.25 24.76 15.88
CA THR A 20 7.11 25.08 14.99
C THR A 20 6.44 23.75 14.65
N PRO A 21 5.12 23.61 14.83
CA PRO A 21 4.42 22.44 14.34
C PRO A 21 4.67 22.39 12.84
N VAL A 22 5.39 21.39 12.39
CA VAL A 22 5.42 21.03 10.99
C VAL A 22 3.98 20.65 10.69
N LEU A 23 3.25 21.52 10.00
CA LEU A 23 1.95 21.19 9.42
C LEU A 23 2.21 19.91 8.63
N ALA A 24 1.62 18.81 9.09
CA ALA A 24 1.70 17.53 8.42
C ALA A 24 1.14 17.75 7.02
N ARG A 25 2.02 17.80 6.03
CA ARG A 25 1.66 17.89 4.63
C ARG A 25 1.03 16.54 4.32
N ASN A 26 -0.25 16.55 3.97
CA ASN A 26 -1.00 15.34 3.63
C ASN A 26 -0.58 14.86 2.22
N ASP A 27 0.73 14.65 2.01
CA ASP A 27 1.32 14.26 0.74
C ASP A 27 1.13 12.75 0.47
N GLY A 28 0.56 12.02 1.42
CA GLY A 28 0.42 10.56 1.38
C GLY A 28 1.77 9.84 1.45
N PHE A 29 1.71 8.55 1.68
CA PHE A 29 2.87 7.67 1.74
C PHE A 29 2.98 6.86 0.45
N ASP A 30 4.18 6.77 -0.12
CA ASP A 30 4.40 5.99 -1.32
C ASP A 30 4.25 4.49 -1.03
N LEU A 31 3.39 3.83 -1.79
CA LEU A 31 3.30 2.38 -1.84
C LEU A 31 3.93 1.89 -3.14
N ILE A 32 5.16 1.40 -3.02
CA ILE A 32 5.96 0.86 -4.11
C ILE A 32 6.33 -0.57 -3.76
N GLY A 33 6.12 -1.48 -4.69
CA GLY A 33 6.39 -2.88 -4.43
C GLY A 33 6.35 -3.78 -5.65
N SER A 34 6.55 -5.06 -5.40
CA SER A 34 6.45 -6.11 -6.41
C SER A 34 6.04 -7.43 -5.79
N GLY A 35 5.54 -8.31 -6.61
CA GLY A 35 5.13 -9.61 -6.14
C GLY A 35 4.75 -10.57 -7.24
N THR A 36 4.28 -11.72 -6.80
CA THR A 36 3.75 -12.79 -7.65
C THR A 36 2.34 -13.15 -7.22
N GLY A 37 1.52 -13.54 -8.17
CA GLY A 37 0.19 -14.07 -7.97
C GLY A 37 0.06 -15.48 -8.53
N LEU A 38 -0.81 -16.27 -7.92
CA LEU A 38 -1.15 -17.61 -8.40
C LEU A 38 -2.67 -17.78 -8.33
N ASP A 39 -3.30 -18.02 -9.47
CA ASP A 39 -4.71 -18.34 -9.56
C ASP A 39 -4.96 -19.70 -8.92
N ARG A 40 -5.89 -19.75 -7.95
CA ARG A 40 -6.19 -20.96 -7.18
C ARG A 40 -7.49 -21.63 -7.61
N SER A 41 -8.45 -20.84 -8.02
CA SER A 41 -9.74 -21.37 -8.43
C SER A 41 -10.41 -20.47 -9.45
N VAL A 42 -11.19 -21.09 -10.33
CA VAL A 42 -12.11 -20.41 -11.25
C VAL A 42 -13.48 -21.06 -11.02
N ASN A 43 -14.50 -20.27 -10.72
CA ASN A 43 -15.85 -20.78 -10.57
C ASN A 43 -16.58 -20.84 -11.92
N ALA A 44 -17.78 -21.38 -11.93
CA ALA A 44 -18.61 -21.53 -13.15
C ALA A 44 -19.00 -20.18 -13.79
N GLU A 45 -18.95 -19.08 -13.03
CA GLU A 45 -19.26 -17.73 -13.47
C GLU A 45 -18.00 -16.97 -13.98
N GLY A 46 -16.84 -17.63 -14.06
CA GLY A 46 -15.59 -17.03 -14.50
C GLY A 46 -14.91 -16.12 -13.47
N VAL A 47 -15.29 -16.24 -12.20
CA VAL A 47 -14.63 -15.52 -11.11
C VAL A 47 -13.36 -16.27 -10.72
N ILE A 48 -12.25 -15.57 -10.74
CA ILE A 48 -10.92 -16.12 -10.41
C ILE A 48 -10.50 -15.63 -9.03
N THR A 49 -10.10 -16.55 -8.16
CA THR A 49 -9.45 -16.23 -6.89
C THR A 49 -7.96 -16.47 -7.02
N SER A 50 -7.16 -15.42 -6.75
CA SER A 50 -5.71 -15.49 -6.82
C SER A 50 -5.08 -15.18 -5.46
N GLU A 51 -4.09 -15.98 -5.07
CA GLU A 51 -3.21 -15.69 -3.94
C GLU A 51 -2.05 -14.83 -4.38
N LEU A 52 -1.73 -13.82 -3.58
CA LEU A 52 -0.65 -12.89 -3.81
C LEU A 52 0.43 -13.02 -2.74
N LYS A 53 1.67 -12.80 -3.13
CA LYS A 53 2.79 -12.61 -2.20
C LYS A 53 3.77 -11.61 -2.79
N GLY A 54 4.44 -10.84 -1.93
CA GLY A 54 5.39 -9.84 -2.39
C GLY A 54 5.99 -9.03 -1.28
N GLN A 55 6.60 -7.93 -1.68
CA GLN A 55 7.19 -6.94 -0.80
C GLN A 55 6.81 -5.54 -1.29
N ALA A 56 6.43 -4.67 -0.37
CA ALA A 56 6.16 -3.26 -0.67
C ALA A 56 6.53 -2.36 0.51
N THR A 57 6.79 -1.07 0.21
CA THR A 57 6.83 -0.05 1.27
C THR A 57 5.53 -0.09 2.05
N LEU A 58 5.52 0.34 3.29
CA LEU A 58 4.40 0.32 4.24
C LEU A 58 3.96 -1.10 4.71
N LEU A 59 4.03 -2.11 3.87
CA LEU A 59 3.59 -3.49 4.17
C LEU A 59 4.77 -4.40 4.59
N GLY A 60 5.99 -4.10 4.13
CA GLY A 60 7.08 -5.06 4.17
C GLY A 60 6.76 -6.28 3.29
N ASN A 61 7.13 -7.46 3.74
CA ASN A 61 6.68 -8.70 3.11
C ASN A 61 5.19 -8.90 3.37
N PHE A 62 4.44 -9.26 2.35
CA PHE A 62 3.00 -9.46 2.45
C PHE A 62 2.52 -10.73 1.75
N THR A 63 1.36 -11.19 2.16
CA THR A 63 0.50 -12.12 1.43
C THR A 63 -0.83 -11.44 1.15
N GLY A 64 -1.61 -11.96 0.21
CA GLY A 64 -2.92 -11.39 -0.09
C GLY A 64 -3.80 -12.33 -0.87
N VAL A 65 -5.03 -11.90 -1.06
CA VAL A 65 -6.01 -12.57 -1.91
C VAL A 65 -6.73 -11.52 -2.72
N VAL A 66 -6.94 -11.79 -3.98
CA VAL A 66 -7.81 -11.01 -4.87
C VAL A 66 -8.85 -11.91 -5.51
N ILE A 67 -10.01 -11.34 -5.71
CA ILE A 67 -11.12 -11.97 -6.44
C ILE A 67 -11.34 -11.13 -7.69
N ASN A 68 -11.18 -11.74 -8.86
CA ASN A 68 -11.27 -11.11 -10.17
C ASN A 68 -12.52 -11.61 -10.91
N SER A 69 -13.34 -10.69 -11.40
CA SER A 69 -14.44 -10.98 -12.30
C SER A 69 -14.16 -10.37 -13.67
N PHE A 70 -14.02 -11.21 -14.68
CA PHE A 70 -13.78 -10.77 -16.05
C PHE A 70 -15.10 -10.48 -16.76
N LYS A 71 -15.08 -9.49 -17.66
CA LYS A 71 -16.23 -9.26 -18.56
C LYS A 71 -16.33 -10.37 -19.59
N ASN A 72 -17.57 -10.75 -19.90
CA ASN A 72 -17.87 -11.83 -20.86
C ASN A 72 -17.75 -11.41 -22.35
N ASP A 73 -17.11 -10.27 -22.63
CA ASP A 73 -16.98 -9.69 -23.96
C ASP A 73 -15.62 -9.94 -24.63
N HIS A 74 -14.79 -10.80 -24.02
CA HIS A 74 -13.42 -11.11 -24.45
C HIS A 74 -12.48 -9.88 -24.50
N SER A 75 -12.88 -8.74 -23.87
CA SER A 75 -12.05 -7.53 -23.82
C SER A 75 -10.80 -7.68 -22.96
N GLY A 76 -10.80 -8.66 -22.06
CA GLY A 76 -9.80 -8.83 -21.02
C GLY A 76 -9.96 -7.86 -19.83
N ASP A 77 -11.01 -7.05 -19.84
CA ASP A 77 -11.33 -6.17 -18.71
C ASP A 77 -11.78 -6.99 -17.50
N PHE A 78 -11.28 -6.63 -16.33
CA PHE A 78 -11.67 -7.27 -15.08
C PHE A 78 -11.81 -6.25 -13.96
N GLN A 79 -12.54 -6.63 -12.93
CA GLN A 79 -12.69 -5.88 -11.69
C GLN A 79 -12.86 -6.82 -10.52
N GLY A 80 -12.69 -6.30 -9.30
CA GLY A 80 -12.88 -7.10 -8.12
C GLY A 80 -12.47 -6.41 -6.84
N SER A 81 -12.16 -7.21 -5.84
CA SER A 81 -11.71 -6.75 -4.54
C SER A 81 -10.63 -7.68 -3.98
N GLY A 82 -9.91 -7.19 -3.00
CA GLY A 82 -8.88 -7.98 -2.36
C GLY A 82 -8.32 -7.33 -1.11
N PHE A 83 -7.31 -7.99 -0.58
CA PHE A 83 -6.55 -7.47 0.54
C PHE A 83 -5.08 -7.90 0.44
N LEU A 84 -4.21 -7.09 1.04
CA LEU A 84 -2.82 -7.43 1.34
C LEU A 84 -2.66 -7.47 2.86
N ARG A 85 -1.99 -8.50 3.37
CA ARG A 85 -1.73 -8.70 4.79
C ARG A 85 -0.23 -8.63 5.04
N ALA A 86 0.20 -7.68 5.86
CA ALA A 86 1.56 -7.58 6.37
C ALA A 86 1.90 -8.71 7.35
N LEU A 87 3.19 -8.92 7.63
CA LEU A 87 3.63 -9.99 8.54
C LEU A 87 3.13 -9.82 9.97
N ASN A 88 2.89 -8.58 10.42
CA ASN A 88 2.32 -8.29 11.74
C ASN A 88 0.81 -8.56 11.83
N GLY A 89 0.18 -8.96 10.72
CA GLY A 89 -1.25 -9.26 10.64
C GLY A 89 -2.14 -8.11 10.17
N ASP A 90 -1.62 -6.89 10.07
CA ASP A 90 -2.36 -5.72 9.58
C ASP A 90 -2.78 -5.93 8.12
N VAL A 91 -3.96 -5.45 7.78
CA VAL A 91 -4.60 -5.72 6.48
C VAL A 91 -4.92 -4.42 5.78
N LEU A 92 -4.46 -4.27 4.53
CA LEU A 92 -4.88 -3.25 3.58
C LEU A 92 -5.94 -3.82 2.65
N ARG A 93 -7.15 -3.22 2.59
CA ARG A 93 -8.26 -3.63 1.71
C ARG A 93 -8.39 -2.71 0.53
N PHE A 94 -8.83 -3.25 -0.59
CA PHE A 94 -9.02 -2.48 -1.81
C PHE A 94 -10.06 -3.09 -2.75
N THR A 95 -10.61 -2.26 -3.62
CA THR A 95 -11.24 -2.66 -4.86
C THR A 95 -10.29 -2.43 -6.01
N HIS A 96 -10.40 -3.18 -7.09
CA HIS A 96 -9.51 -3.03 -8.24
C HIS A 96 -10.24 -3.18 -9.56
N LYS A 97 -9.63 -2.63 -10.60
CA LYS A 97 -10.00 -2.81 -11.99
C LYS A 97 -8.76 -2.82 -12.86
N GLY A 98 -8.82 -3.58 -13.93
CA GLY A 98 -7.69 -3.70 -14.83
C GLY A 98 -8.05 -4.32 -16.15
N LYS A 99 -7.03 -4.56 -16.94
CA LYS A 99 -7.10 -5.19 -18.24
C LYS A 99 -5.96 -6.18 -18.41
N LEU A 100 -6.31 -7.38 -18.83
CA LEU A 100 -5.40 -8.38 -19.35
C LEU A 100 -5.42 -8.29 -20.85
N LYS A 101 -4.29 -7.99 -21.49
CA LYS A 101 -4.19 -8.07 -22.94
C LYS A 101 -4.14 -9.54 -23.34
N ILE A 102 -5.27 -10.05 -23.82
CA ILE A 102 -5.41 -11.45 -24.21
C ILE A 102 -4.57 -11.70 -25.47
N ASP A 103 -3.47 -12.41 -25.32
CA ASP A 103 -2.51 -12.73 -26.38
C ASP A 103 -1.74 -14.00 -25.96
N THR A 104 -0.70 -14.37 -26.72
CA THR A 104 0.22 -15.44 -26.34
C THR A 104 0.97 -15.03 -25.06
N PRO A 105 1.08 -15.92 -24.07
CA PRO A 105 1.88 -15.64 -22.87
C PRO A 105 3.35 -15.33 -23.18
N PRO A 106 3.97 -14.39 -22.45
CA PRO A 106 3.40 -13.63 -21.31
C PRO A 106 2.48 -12.48 -21.77
N MET A 107 1.27 -12.45 -21.19
CA MET A 107 0.26 -11.43 -21.48
C MET A 107 0.43 -10.22 -20.56
N ASP A 108 0.35 -9.00 -21.09
CA ASP A 108 0.42 -7.78 -20.31
C ASP A 108 -0.82 -7.60 -19.43
N LEU A 109 -0.60 -7.26 -18.18
CA LEU A 109 -1.61 -6.99 -17.16
C LEU A 109 -1.41 -5.58 -16.63
N LYS A 110 -2.46 -4.74 -16.69
CA LYS A 110 -2.41 -3.36 -16.18
C LYS A 110 -3.69 -2.99 -15.47
N GLY A 111 -3.56 -2.16 -14.44
CA GLY A 111 -4.73 -1.65 -13.75
C GLY A 111 -4.41 -0.76 -12.57
N SER A 112 -5.41 -0.58 -11.73
CA SER A 112 -5.27 0.13 -10.47
C SER A 112 -6.19 -0.45 -9.42
N PHE A 113 -5.78 -0.32 -8.17
CA PHE A 113 -6.67 -0.54 -7.05
C PHE A 113 -6.87 0.75 -6.23
N GLU A 114 -8.05 0.86 -5.64
CA GLU A 114 -8.43 1.92 -4.72
C GLU A 114 -8.48 1.33 -3.32
N VAL A 115 -7.68 1.91 -2.42
CA VAL A 115 -7.64 1.52 -1.01
C VAL A 115 -8.95 1.93 -0.36
N THR A 116 -9.60 0.98 0.31
CA THR A 116 -10.91 1.17 0.96
C THR A 116 -10.82 1.06 2.48
N GLY A 117 -9.62 1.07 3.04
CA GLY A 117 -9.36 0.96 4.47
C GLY A 117 -8.52 -0.26 4.81
N GLY A 118 -8.58 -0.67 6.06
CA GLY A 118 -7.81 -1.80 6.54
C GLY A 118 -7.98 -2.05 8.02
N THR A 119 -6.99 -2.71 8.61
CA THR A 119 -6.90 -2.95 10.06
C THR A 119 -5.53 -2.56 10.58
N GLY A 120 -5.42 -2.30 11.88
CA GLY A 120 -4.16 -1.90 12.51
C GLY A 120 -3.60 -0.63 11.89
N ALA A 121 -2.38 -0.68 11.40
CA ALA A 121 -1.73 0.48 10.77
C ALA A 121 -2.44 1.00 9.50
N PHE A 122 -3.42 0.25 8.94
CA PHE A 122 -4.17 0.63 7.75
C PHE A 122 -5.63 1.00 8.04
N GLU A 123 -6.00 1.21 9.30
CA GLU A 123 -7.30 1.75 9.68
C GLU A 123 -7.45 3.16 9.11
N GLY A 124 -8.62 3.48 8.49
CA GLY A 124 -8.84 4.76 7.83
C GLY A 124 -8.00 5.00 6.55
N ALA A 125 -7.24 4.01 6.09
CA ALA A 125 -6.43 4.18 4.88
C ALA A 125 -7.29 4.39 3.63
N SER A 126 -6.83 5.28 2.76
CA SER A 126 -7.40 5.56 1.44
C SER A 126 -6.26 5.71 0.42
N GLY A 127 -6.58 5.79 -0.85
CA GLY A 127 -5.56 6.03 -1.87
C GLY A 127 -5.75 5.24 -3.14
N LYS A 128 -4.83 5.45 -4.08
CA LYS A 128 -4.85 4.78 -5.37
C LYS A 128 -3.46 4.28 -5.74
N VAL A 129 -3.39 3.02 -6.14
CA VAL A 129 -2.16 2.34 -6.52
C VAL A 129 -2.35 1.72 -7.89
N LYS A 130 -1.41 1.96 -8.79
CA LYS A 130 -1.35 1.29 -10.10
C LYS A 130 -0.65 -0.05 -9.93
N PHE A 131 -1.01 -0.99 -10.76
CA PHE A 131 -0.26 -2.22 -10.96
C PHE A 131 0.01 -2.45 -12.44
N ASP A 132 1.23 -2.90 -12.72
CA ASP A 132 1.68 -3.38 -14.00
C ASP A 132 2.25 -4.77 -13.82
N GLY A 133 1.95 -5.69 -14.75
CA GLY A 133 2.42 -7.06 -14.60
C GLY A 133 2.35 -7.87 -15.88
N ARG A 134 2.69 -9.14 -15.73
CA ARG A 134 2.64 -10.14 -16.80
C ARG A 134 2.02 -11.43 -16.29
N ASN A 135 1.11 -11.98 -17.07
CA ASN A 135 0.55 -13.30 -16.85
C ASN A 135 1.28 -14.30 -17.78
N PHE A 136 1.97 -15.25 -17.18
CA PHE A 136 2.79 -16.26 -17.89
C PHE A 136 1.98 -17.49 -18.35
N GLY A 137 0.67 -17.45 -18.16
CA GLY A 137 -0.20 -18.61 -18.30
C GLY A 137 -0.20 -19.49 -17.04
N HIS A 138 -1.03 -20.50 -17.03
CA HIS A 138 -1.19 -21.42 -15.89
C HIS A 138 -1.48 -20.71 -14.54
N GLY A 139 -2.06 -19.50 -14.61
CA GLY A 139 -2.40 -18.70 -13.44
C GLY A 139 -1.23 -18.00 -12.75
N ILE A 140 -0.04 -18.00 -13.35
CA ILE A 140 1.14 -17.36 -12.77
C ILE A 140 1.22 -15.92 -13.24
N VAL A 141 1.29 -14.98 -12.29
CA VAL A 141 1.39 -13.55 -12.55
C VAL A 141 2.59 -12.97 -11.78
N GLU A 142 3.35 -12.09 -12.43
CA GLU A 142 4.29 -11.18 -11.77
C GLU A 142 3.77 -9.75 -11.91
N TYR A 143 3.93 -8.92 -10.87
CA TYR A 143 3.43 -7.55 -10.89
C TYR A 143 4.31 -6.61 -10.07
N THR A 144 4.21 -5.32 -10.42
CA THR A 144 4.72 -4.18 -9.65
C THR A 144 3.59 -3.30 -9.19
N LEU A 145 3.79 -2.60 -8.09
CA LEU A 145 2.84 -1.67 -7.47
C LEU A 145 3.47 -0.29 -7.37
N GLU A 146 2.71 0.75 -7.70
CA GLU A 146 3.15 2.14 -7.56
C GLU A 146 1.95 3.07 -7.29
N GLY A 147 1.97 3.79 -6.19
CA GLY A 147 0.91 4.74 -5.86
C GLY A 147 1.09 5.37 -4.49
N LYS A 148 0.01 5.96 -3.99
CA LYS A 148 -0.02 6.62 -2.69
C LYS A 148 -1.14 6.11 -1.81
N VAL A 149 -0.84 6.02 -0.52
CA VAL A 149 -1.79 5.71 0.55
C VAL A 149 -1.82 6.89 1.51
N PHE A 150 -3.01 7.32 1.87
CA PHE A 150 -3.29 8.40 2.82
C PHE A 150 -3.96 7.78 4.04
N PHE A 151 -3.68 8.34 5.19
CA PHE A 151 -4.33 7.97 6.44
C PHE A 151 -5.14 9.16 6.93
N GLU A 152 -6.33 8.91 7.48
CA GLU A 152 -7.11 9.95 8.15
C GLU A 152 -6.34 10.37 9.41
N ASP A 153 -6.09 11.68 9.55
CA ASP A 153 -5.52 12.22 10.77
C ASP A 153 -6.55 12.07 11.90
N ASP A 154 -6.18 11.41 12.99
CA ASP A 154 -6.99 11.23 14.22
C ASP A 154 -7.16 12.56 15.03
N ASP A 155 -7.33 13.70 14.35
CA ASP A 155 -7.44 15.02 14.98
C ASP A 155 -8.81 15.26 15.68
N HIS A 156 -9.59 14.21 15.94
CA HIS A 156 -10.88 14.31 16.64
C HIS A 156 -11.01 13.27 17.79
N ARG A 157 -10.05 13.31 18.74
CA ARG A 157 -10.30 12.78 20.09
C ARG A 157 -9.85 13.72 21.18
#